data_bb7f68b4b338aba789d3f8af34e7461f
#
_entry.id   bb7f68b4b338aba789d3f8af34e7461f
#
_cell.length_a   1.000
_cell.length_b   1.000
_cell.length_c   1.000
_cell.angle_alpha   90.00
_cell.angle_beta   90.00
_cell.angle_gamma   90.00
#
_symmetry.space_group_name_H-M   'P 1'
#
loop_
_entity.id
_entity.type
_entity.pdbx_description
1 polymer ?
#
loop_
_entity_poly.entity_id
_entity_poly.type
_entity_poly.pdbx_seq_one_letter_code
_entity_poly.pdbx_strand_id
1 'polypeptide(L)'
;MNKEIAKDIILSFIIVLSQLLIFNHMNLFRILNPFIYVSLFIIYKTSYDKTFLIFYGFLVGLIIDLSLQTYGTHTLASITVCYLRERIEKYSFGVNSILPFAMIRGTQITNRITFFFLIIFLHSIIYFSLIFFKFEFILTIFLYTLINSIVNFIIIWIVSKLIFDK
;
A
#
# COMPACT_ATOMS: atom_id res chain seq x y z
N MET A 1 -20.21 10.76 15.35
CA MET A 1 -19.11 10.14 14.59
C MET A 1 -18.68 8.88 15.32
N ASN A 2 -18.74 7.71 14.68
CA ASN A 2 -18.42 6.44 15.33
C ASN A 2 -16.95 6.46 15.80
N LYS A 3 -16.67 6.09 17.05
CA LYS A 3 -15.29 6.13 17.61
C LYS A 3 -14.28 5.37 16.75
N GLU A 4 -14.73 4.33 16.05
CA GLU A 4 -13.89 3.56 15.13
C GLU A 4 -13.50 4.35 13.88
N ILE A 5 -14.45 5.07 13.26
CA ILE A 5 -14.17 5.91 12.07
C ILE A 5 -13.18 7.02 12.41
N ALA A 6 -13.35 7.65 13.58
CA ALA A 6 -12.41 8.67 14.04
C ALA A 6 -10.99 8.11 14.22
N LYS A 7 -10.87 6.89 14.77
CA LYS A 7 -9.59 6.20 14.93
C LYS A 7 -8.93 5.90 13.57
N ASP A 8 -9.72 5.41 12.61
CA ASP A 8 -9.22 5.09 11.27
C ASP A 8 -8.73 6.35 10.53
N ILE A 9 -9.44 7.48 10.67
CA ILE A 9 -9.04 8.78 10.11
C ILE A 9 -7.73 9.27 10.75
N ILE A 10 -7.63 9.23 12.08
CA ILE A 10 -6.41 9.66 12.80
C ILE A 10 -5.23 8.78 12.38
N LEU A 11 -5.41 7.46 12.30
CA LEU A 11 -4.36 6.54 11.86
C LEU A 11 -3.92 6.85 10.44
N SER A 12 -4.87 7.09 9.53
CA SER A 12 -4.59 7.48 8.15
C SER A 12 -3.76 8.76 8.09
N PHE A 13 -4.16 9.76 8.86
CA PHE A 13 -3.43 11.04 8.93
C PHE A 13 -1.99 10.86 9.43
N ILE A 14 -1.80 10.06 10.49
CA ILE A 14 -0.47 9.77 11.04
C ILE A 14 0.42 9.06 10.01
N ILE A 15 -0.11 8.06 9.29
CA ILE A 15 0.66 7.32 8.29
C ILE A 15 1.04 8.23 7.11
N VAL A 16 0.10 9.03 6.58
CA VAL A 16 0.39 9.98 5.50
C VAL A 16 1.41 11.02 5.96
N LEU A 17 1.24 11.58 7.16
CA LEU A 17 2.17 12.55 7.71
C LEU A 17 3.57 11.95 7.90
N SER A 18 3.68 10.73 8.42
CA SER A 18 4.95 10.04 8.56
C SER A 18 5.61 9.77 7.20
N GLN A 19 4.83 9.43 6.19
CA GLN A 19 5.33 9.30 4.80
C GLN A 19 5.94 10.61 4.31
N LEU A 20 5.23 11.73 4.47
CA LEU A 20 5.66 13.03 4.00
C LEU A 20 6.92 13.55 4.71
N LEU A 21 6.95 13.45 6.05
CA LEU A 21 8.00 14.05 6.86
C LEU A 21 9.25 13.17 7.02
N ILE A 22 9.08 11.85 6.99
CA ILE A 22 10.17 10.91 7.29
C ILE A 22 10.53 10.10 6.04
N PHE A 23 9.58 9.33 5.53
CA PHE A 23 9.87 8.30 4.53
C PHE A 23 10.14 8.86 3.12
N ASN A 24 9.55 9.99 2.74
CA ASN A 24 9.87 10.66 1.49
C ASN A 24 11.33 11.16 1.43
N HIS A 25 11.95 11.39 2.59
CA HIS A 25 13.35 11.82 2.68
C HIS A 25 14.34 10.65 2.87
N MET A 26 13.83 9.43 3.12
CA MET A 26 14.63 8.23 3.29
C MET A 26 14.89 7.54 1.94
N ASN A 27 15.70 8.15 1.09
CA ASN A 27 16.18 7.49 -0.14
C ASN A 27 17.39 6.61 0.21
N LEU A 28 17.10 5.41 0.72
CA LEU A 28 18.14 4.46 1.14
C LEU A 28 18.86 3.91 -0.10
N PHE A 29 20.18 4.15 -0.17
CA PHE A 29 21.05 3.71 -1.29
C PHE A 29 20.62 4.20 -2.67
N ARG A 30 19.83 5.26 -2.79
CA ARG A 30 19.26 5.80 -4.04
C ARG A 30 18.36 4.84 -4.82
N ILE A 31 18.00 3.71 -4.22
CA ILE A 31 17.22 2.63 -4.86
C ILE A 31 15.96 2.34 -4.06
N LEU A 32 16.04 2.45 -2.73
CA LEU A 32 14.99 2.03 -1.82
C LEU A 32 14.11 3.22 -1.40
N ASN A 33 12.88 3.18 -1.84
CA ASN A 33 11.86 4.15 -1.46
C ASN A 33 10.82 3.48 -0.55
N PRO A 34 10.79 3.78 0.75
CA PRO A 34 9.78 3.24 1.64
C PRO A 34 8.39 3.83 1.33
N PHE A 35 7.44 2.98 0.94
CA PHE A 35 6.06 3.36 0.62
C PHE A 35 5.11 2.96 1.74
N ILE A 36 5.30 3.51 2.96
CA ILE A 36 4.50 3.11 4.13
C ILE A 36 3.01 3.42 3.95
N TYR A 37 2.67 4.46 3.21
CA TYR A 37 1.27 4.80 2.93
C TYR A 37 0.48 3.67 2.24
N VAL A 38 1.16 2.74 1.54
CA VAL A 38 0.53 1.54 0.95
C VAL A 38 -0.12 0.66 2.02
N SER A 39 0.35 0.72 3.26
CA SER A 39 -0.29 0.05 4.40
C SER A 39 -1.76 0.45 4.57
N LEU A 40 -2.12 1.68 4.23
CA LEU A 40 -3.50 2.17 4.29
C LEU A 40 -4.45 1.36 3.41
N PHE A 41 -3.99 0.95 2.24
CA PHE A 41 -4.79 0.13 1.32
C PHE A 41 -4.89 -1.32 1.80
N ILE A 42 -3.89 -1.81 2.54
CA ILE A 42 -3.88 -3.13 3.14
C ILE A 42 -4.86 -3.20 4.32
N ILE A 43 -4.79 -2.21 5.23
CA ILE A 43 -5.58 -2.20 6.47
C ILE A 43 -7.02 -1.70 6.29
N TYR A 44 -7.37 -1.21 5.11
CA TYR A 44 -8.73 -0.75 4.82
C TYR A 44 -9.74 -1.87 5.06
N LYS A 45 -10.83 -1.56 5.79
CA LYS A 45 -11.85 -2.55 6.14
C LYS A 45 -12.64 -2.97 4.90
N THR A 46 -12.75 -4.28 4.68
CA THR A 46 -13.52 -4.85 3.56
C THR A 46 -15.01 -4.50 3.62
N SER A 47 -15.54 -4.19 4.81
CA SER A 47 -16.92 -3.74 5.00
C SER A 47 -17.21 -2.32 4.50
N TYR A 48 -16.18 -1.56 4.17
CA TYR A 48 -16.33 -0.20 3.65
C TYR A 48 -16.48 -0.21 2.13
N ASP A 49 -17.07 0.88 1.61
CA ASP A 49 -17.34 1.03 0.18
C ASP A 49 -16.04 1.02 -0.65
N LYS A 50 -16.05 0.24 -1.73
CA LYS A 50 -14.93 0.13 -2.67
C LYS A 50 -14.68 1.44 -3.43
N THR A 51 -15.75 2.14 -3.79
CA THR A 51 -15.65 3.41 -4.51
C THR A 51 -14.94 4.44 -3.65
N PHE A 52 -15.27 4.46 -2.36
CA PHE A 52 -14.58 5.30 -1.39
C PHE A 52 -13.09 4.93 -1.27
N LEU A 53 -12.74 3.65 -1.28
CA LEU A 53 -11.33 3.22 -1.26
C LEU A 53 -10.56 3.73 -2.48
N ILE A 54 -11.14 3.66 -3.68
CA ILE A 54 -10.50 4.15 -4.91
C ILE A 54 -10.28 5.68 -4.82
N PHE A 55 -11.30 6.42 -4.38
CA PHE A 55 -11.19 7.86 -4.18
C PHE A 55 -10.17 8.22 -3.10
N TYR A 56 -10.13 7.47 -2.02
CA TYR A 56 -9.13 7.61 -0.98
C TYR A 56 -7.72 7.34 -1.50
N GLY A 57 -7.51 6.29 -2.29
CA GLY A 57 -6.26 5.99 -2.96
C GLY A 57 -5.80 7.11 -3.89
N PHE A 58 -6.75 7.72 -4.64
CA PHE A 58 -6.47 8.91 -5.45
C PHE A 58 -5.96 10.06 -4.60
N LEU A 59 -6.66 10.41 -3.51
CA LEU A 59 -6.27 11.53 -2.64
C LEU A 59 -4.89 11.31 -1.98
N VAL A 60 -4.66 10.12 -1.43
CA VAL A 60 -3.38 9.78 -0.80
C VAL A 60 -2.25 9.84 -1.83
N GLY A 61 -2.42 9.21 -2.99
CA GLY A 61 -1.43 9.24 -4.05
C GLY A 61 -1.12 10.65 -4.53
N LEU A 62 -2.14 11.48 -4.71
CA LEU A 62 -2.00 12.88 -5.11
C LEU A 62 -1.19 13.71 -4.10
N ILE A 63 -1.46 13.54 -2.80
CA ILE A 63 -0.71 14.22 -1.74
C ILE A 63 0.78 13.84 -1.82
N ILE A 64 1.09 12.54 -2.03
CA ILE A 64 2.48 12.07 -2.16
C ILE A 64 3.13 12.63 -3.43
N ASP A 65 2.43 12.58 -4.57
CA ASP A 65 2.94 13.13 -5.84
C ASP A 65 3.23 14.62 -5.76
N LEU A 66 2.38 15.40 -5.10
CA LEU A 66 2.61 16.84 -4.88
C LEU A 66 3.85 17.09 -4.00
N SER A 67 4.09 16.24 -3.01
CA SER A 67 5.26 16.34 -2.13
C SER A 67 6.57 15.97 -2.83
N LEU A 68 6.55 14.94 -3.68
CA LEU A 68 7.73 14.40 -4.36
C LEU A 68 7.92 14.94 -5.79
N GLN A 69 6.95 15.68 -6.31
CA GLN A 69 6.91 16.17 -7.69
C GLN A 69 7.01 15.02 -8.72
N THR A 70 6.30 13.92 -8.46
CA THR A 70 6.38 12.68 -9.25
C THR A 70 5.31 12.54 -10.33
N TYR A 71 4.62 13.64 -10.68
CA TYR A 71 3.72 13.76 -11.84
C TYR A 71 2.63 12.68 -11.96
N GLY A 72 2.08 12.20 -10.82
CA GLY A 72 0.96 11.25 -10.81
C GLY A 72 1.36 9.77 -10.73
N THR A 73 2.64 9.43 -10.58
CA THR A 73 3.08 8.02 -10.51
C THR A 73 2.53 7.30 -9.29
N HIS A 74 2.55 7.94 -8.12
CA HIS A 74 1.96 7.40 -6.89
C HIS A 74 0.44 7.37 -6.96
N THR A 75 -0.18 8.38 -7.57
CA THR A 75 -1.64 8.44 -7.77
C THR A 75 -2.12 7.27 -8.62
N LEU A 76 -1.52 7.03 -9.79
CA LEU A 76 -1.90 5.94 -10.67
C LEU A 76 -1.65 4.56 -10.03
N ALA A 77 -0.52 4.37 -9.36
CA ALA A 77 -0.23 3.14 -8.64
C ALA A 77 -1.26 2.88 -7.54
N SER A 78 -1.60 3.90 -6.74
CA SER A 78 -2.57 3.80 -5.64
C SER A 78 -3.98 3.47 -6.14
N ILE A 79 -4.48 4.18 -7.16
CA ILE A 79 -5.81 3.91 -7.76
C ILE A 79 -5.88 2.48 -8.26
N THR A 80 -4.85 2.02 -8.99
CA THR A 80 -4.84 0.68 -9.56
C THR A 80 -4.83 -0.40 -8.48
N VAL A 81 -4.03 -0.20 -7.44
CA VAL A 81 -4.02 -1.10 -6.27
C VAL A 81 -5.38 -1.13 -5.58
N CYS A 82 -5.99 0.02 -5.31
CA CYS A 82 -7.30 0.10 -4.67
C CYS A 82 -8.40 -0.55 -5.52
N TYR A 83 -8.34 -0.38 -6.84
CA TYR A 83 -9.27 -1.01 -7.78
C TYR A 83 -9.15 -2.55 -7.79
N LEU A 84 -7.92 -3.08 -7.79
CA LEU A 84 -7.65 -4.52 -7.87
C LEU A 84 -7.65 -5.20 -6.49
N ARG A 85 -7.66 -4.44 -5.39
CA ARG A 85 -7.55 -4.96 -4.04
C ARG A 85 -8.57 -6.07 -3.73
N GLU A 86 -9.82 -5.90 -4.11
CA GLU A 86 -10.86 -6.91 -3.86
C GLU A 86 -10.55 -8.24 -4.58
N ARG A 87 -9.97 -8.20 -5.78
CA ARG A 87 -9.58 -9.41 -6.51
C ARG A 87 -8.40 -10.10 -5.82
N ILE A 88 -7.40 -9.31 -5.38
CA ILE A 88 -6.24 -9.82 -4.63
C ILE A 88 -6.69 -10.42 -3.29
N GLU A 89 -7.65 -9.79 -2.62
CA GLU A 89 -8.25 -10.27 -1.38
C GLU A 89 -8.94 -11.63 -1.57
N LYS A 90 -9.82 -11.75 -2.58
CA LYS A 90 -10.49 -13.01 -2.91
C LYS A 90 -9.51 -14.12 -3.31
N TYR A 91 -8.44 -13.77 -4.00
CA TYR A 91 -7.38 -14.72 -4.35
C TYR A 91 -6.63 -15.21 -3.12
N SER A 92 -6.30 -14.31 -2.19
CA SER A 92 -5.48 -14.64 -1.02
C SER A 92 -6.26 -15.37 0.08
N PHE A 93 -7.53 -15.02 0.29
CA PHE A 93 -8.33 -15.51 1.42
C PHE A 93 -9.51 -16.41 1.00
N GLY A 94 -9.81 -16.49 -0.27
CA GLY A 94 -10.98 -17.20 -0.81
C GLY A 94 -12.23 -16.31 -0.95
N VAL A 95 -13.13 -16.72 -1.85
CA VAL A 95 -14.31 -15.92 -2.26
C VAL A 95 -15.32 -15.69 -1.12
N ASN A 96 -15.43 -16.64 -0.18
CA ASN A 96 -16.42 -16.64 0.90
C ASN A 96 -15.85 -16.20 2.26
N SER A 97 -14.63 -15.67 2.29
CA SER A 97 -14.03 -15.21 3.54
C SER A 97 -14.68 -13.92 4.00
N ILE A 98 -15.45 -13.98 5.08
CA ILE A 98 -15.83 -12.79 5.84
C ILE A 98 -14.59 -12.40 6.64
N LEU A 99 -13.85 -11.44 6.12
CA LEU A 99 -12.59 -11.03 6.73
C LEU A 99 -12.85 -10.12 7.93
N PRO A 100 -12.33 -10.49 9.10
CA PRO A 100 -12.40 -9.62 10.28
C PRO A 100 -11.56 -8.35 10.04
N PHE A 101 -11.76 -7.40 10.92
CA PHE A 101 -11.08 -6.13 10.98
C PHE A 101 -9.58 -6.21 10.62
N ALA A 102 -9.18 -5.48 9.59
CA ALA A 102 -7.79 -5.33 9.13
C ALA A 102 -7.08 -6.63 8.71
N MET A 103 -7.78 -7.72 8.44
CA MET A 103 -7.25 -9.01 7.93
C MET A 103 -6.12 -9.63 8.78
N ILE A 104 -5.91 -9.16 9.99
CA ILE A 104 -4.74 -9.54 10.80
C ILE A 104 -5.12 -10.60 11.85
N ARG A 105 -6.32 -10.50 12.44
CA ARG A 105 -6.78 -11.48 13.44
C ARG A 105 -7.65 -12.57 12.82
N GLY A 106 -7.36 -13.82 13.17
CA GLY A 106 -8.18 -14.97 12.76
C GLY A 106 -7.93 -15.49 11.34
N THR A 107 -6.95 -14.96 10.60
CA THR A 107 -6.57 -15.43 9.28
C THR A 107 -5.26 -16.20 9.30
N GLN A 108 -5.09 -17.14 8.35
CA GLN A 108 -3.84 -17.87 8.19
C GLN A 108 -2.70 -16.91 7.80
N ILE A 109 -1.52 -17.12 8.37
CA ILE A 109 -0.35 -16.28 8.14
C ILE A 109 0.09 -16.28 6.67
N THR A 110 -0.02 -17.43 6.00
CA THR A 110 0.29 -17.57 4.57
C THR A 110 -0.57 -16.68 3.70
N ASN A 111 -1.89 -16.65 3.96
CA ASN A 111 -2.83 -15.81 3.21
C ASN A 111 -2.55 -14.32 3.41
N ARG A 112 -2.17 -13.92 4.63
CA ARG A 112 -1.76 -12.54 4.92
C ARG A 112 -0.48 -12.15 4.19
N ILE A 113 0.52 -13.02 4.21
CA ILE A 113 1.79 -12.80 3.48
C ILE A 113 1.49 -12.62 1.99
N THR A 114 0.70 -13.50 1.40
CA THR A 114 0.31 -13.41 -0.02
C THR A 114 -0.39 -12.09 -0.33
N PHE A 115 -1.38 -11.71 0.48
CA PHE A 115 -2.13 -10.47 0.29
C PHE A 115 -1.24 -9.23 0.39
N PHE A 116 -0.44 -9.11 1.45
CA PHE A 116 0.48 -7.99 1.66
C PHE A 116 1.48 -7.89 0.52
N PHE A 117 2.10 -9.01 0.16
CA PHE A 117 3.10 -9.04 -0.89
C PHE A 117 2.51 -8.62 -2.25
N LEU A 118 1.35 -9.16 -2.63
CA LEU A 118 0.71 -8.82 -3.89
C LEU A 118 0.31 -7.35 -4.00
N ILE A 119 -0.21 -6.75 -2.92
CA ILE A 119 -0.56 -5.32 -2.89
C ILE A 119 0.69 -4.46 -3.07
N ILE A 120 1.75 -4.76 -2.32
CA ILE A 120 3.00 -4.01 -2.36
C ILE A 120 3.71 -4.20 -3.71
N PHE A 121 3.76 -5.42 -4.21
CA PHE A 121 4.37 -5.74 -5.50
C PHE A 121 3.64 -5.03 -6.66
N LEU A 122 2.30 -5.09 -6.68
CA LEU A 122 1.48 -4.42 -7.68
C LEU A 122 1.70 -2.90 -7.68
N HIS A 123 1.75 -2.30 -6.48
CA HIS A 123 2.06 -0.87 -6.35
C HIS A 123 3.45 -0.55 -6.91
N SER A 124 4.46 -1.31 -6.50
CA SER A 124 5.86 -1.07 -6.88
C SER A 124 6.09 -1.24 -8.38
N ILE A 125 5.49 -2.28 -9.01
CA ILE A 125 5.67 -2.50 -10.45
C ILE A 125 5.04 -1.39 -11.28
N ILE A 126 3.87 -0.89 -10.89
CA ILE A 126 3.23 0.24 -11.59
C ILE A 126 4.08 1.50 -11.40
N TYR A 127 4.50 1.80 -10.19
CA TYR A 127 5.33 2.95 -9.88
C TYR A 127 6.61 2.96 -10.71
N PHE A 128 7.41 1.90 -10.68
CA PHE A 128 8.67 1.86 -11.42
C PHE A 128 8.48 1.80 -12.94
N SER A 129 7.40 1.18 -13.43
CA SER A 129 7.06 1.20 -14.84
C SER A 129 6.76 2.62 -15.34
N LEU A 130 6.14 3.46 -14.53
CA LEU A 130 5.87 4.86 -14.85
C LEU A 130 7.12 5.74 -14.73
N ILE A 131 7.98 5.49 -13.74
CA ILE A 131 9.23 6.25 -13.55
C ILE A 131 10.20 6.01 -14.70
N PHE A 132 10.42 4.76 -15.11
CA PHE A 132 11.40 4.46 -16.15
C PHE A 132 10.82 4.53 -17.57
N PHE A 133 9.55 4.29 -17.77
CA PHE A 133 8.72 4.39 -19.00
C PHE A 133 9.41 4.08 -20.35
N LYS A 134 10.41 3.18 -20.35
CA LYS A 134 11.11 2.72 -21.55
C LYS A 134 11.35 1.22 -21.49
N PHE A 135 11.14 0.53 -22.61
CA PHE A 135 11.35 -0.91 -22.71
C PHE A 135 12.79 -1.35 -22.43
N GLU A 136 13.77 -0.50 -22.73
CA GLU A 136 15.19 -0.74 -22.45
C GLU A 136 15.45 -0.98 -20.95
N PHE A 137 14.63 -0.42 -20.07
CA PHE A 137 14.76 -0.54 -18.61
C PHE A 137 13.94 -1.68 -18.00
N ILE A 138 13.39 -2.62 -18.80
CA ILE A 138 12.52 -3.68 -18.27
C ILE A 138 13.18 -4.50 -17.16
N LEU A 139 14.45 -4.83 -17.31
CA LEU A 139 15.22 -5.54 -16.27
C LEU A 139 15.41 -4.68 -15.01
N THR A 140 15.69 -3.40 -15.20
CA THR A 140 15.83 -2.42 -14.11
C THR A 140 14.51 -2.26 -13.36
N ILE A 141 13.39 -2.10 -14.08
CA ILE A 141 12.04 -2.05 -13.50
C ILE A 141 11.78 -3.28 -12.63
N PHE A 142 12.08 -4.47 -13.16
CA PHE A 142 11.85 -5.72 -12.44
C PHE A 142 12.72 -5.82 -11.17
N LEU A 143 14.01 -5.52 -11.26
CA LEU A 143 14.93 -5.53 -10.13
C LEU A 143 14.52 -4.52 -9.04
N TYR A 144 14.24 -3.27 -9.42
CA TYR A 144 13.79 -2.25 -8.47
C TYR A 144 12.45 -2.62 -7.83
N THR A 145 11.52 -3.19 -8.61
CA THR A 145 10.24 -3.68 -8.10
C THR A 145 10.44 -4.77 -7.04
N LEU A 146 11.28 -5.77 -7.31
CA LEU A 146 11.54 -6.87 -6.37
C LEU A 146 12.18 -6.36 -5.08
N ILE A 147 13.27 -5.60 -5.20
CA ILE A 147 14.01 -5.09 -4.04
C ILE A 147 13.10 -4.20 -3.18
N ASN A 148 12.41 -3.24 -3.79
CA ASN A 148 11.50 -2.36 -3.07
C ASN A 148 10.30 -3.11 -2.46
N SER A 149 9.77 -4.12 -3.15
CA SER A 149 8.65 -4.92 -2.61
C SER A 149 9.06 -5.70 -1.36
N ILE A 150 10.25 -6.28 -1.33
CA ILE A 150 10.75 -7.00 -0.15
C ILE A 150 10.95 -6.04 1.03
N VAL A 151 11.60 -4.91 0.80
CA VAL A 151 11.87 -3.93 1.86
C VAL A 151 10.56 -3.33 2.39
N ASN A 152 9.68 -2.90 1.50
CA ASN A 152 8.37 -2.35 1.89
C ASN A 152 7.49 -3.40 2.60
N PHE A 153 7.57 -4.68 2.19
CA PHE A 153 6.87 -5.76 2.87
C PHE A 153 7.33 -5.87 4.33
N ILE A 154 8.64 -5.89 4.58
CA ILE A 154 9.20 -5.98 5.94
C ILE A 154 8.74 -4.78 6.79
N ILE A 155 8.86 -3.56 6.26
CA ILE A 155 8.49 -2.34 6.97
C ILE A 155 6.99 -2.33 7.28
N ILE A 156 6.15 -2.56 6.28
CA ILE A 156 4.69 -2.55 6.43
C ILE A 156 4.21 -3.69 7.35
N TRP A 157 4.85 -4.85 7.30
CA TRP A 157 4.56 -5.97 8.20
C TRP A 157 4.85 -5.61 9.65
N ILE A 158 5.98 -4.98 9.94
CA ILE A 158 6.34 -4.49 11.29
C ILE A 158 5.34 -3.43 11.75
N VAL A 159 5.06 -2.43 10.90
CA VAL A 159 4.10 -1.35 11.20
C VAL A 159 2.71 -1.93 11.50
N SER A 160 2.24 -2.88 10.69
CA SER A 160 0.93 -3.50 10.91
C SER A 160 0.86 -4.26 12.22
N LYS A 161 1.91 -4.97 12.62
CA LYS A 161 1.97 -5.63 13.93
C LYS A 161 1.92 -4.62 15.08
N LEU A 162 2.70 -3.55 15.00
CA LEU A 162 2.71 -2.50 16.05
C LEU A 162 1.34 -1.83 16.24
N ILE A 163 0.55 -1.71 15.18
CA ILE A 163 -0.77 -1.07 15.23
C ILE A 163 -1.84 -2.03 15.74
N PHE A 164 -1.79 -3.31 15.38
CA PHE A 164 -2.90 -4.24 15.56
C PHE A 164 -2.67 -5.38 16.55
N ASP A 165 -1.45 -5.66 16.97
CA ASP A 165 -1.12 -6.72 17.96
C ASP A 165 -1.25 -6.24 19.43
N LYS A 166 -1.99 -5.15 19.66
CA LYS A 166 -2.35 -4.71 21.01
C LYS A 166 -3.67 -5.29 21.48
#